data_ec3cc5e6da20ad3fe07282ac9a66c9a7
#
_entry.id   ec3cc5e6da20ad3fe07282ac9a66c9a7
#
_cell.length_a   1.000
_cell.length_b   1.000
_cell.length_c   1.000
_cell.angle_alpha   90.00
_cell.angle_beta   90.00
_cell.angle_gamma   90.00
#
_symmetry.space_group_name_H-M   'P 1'
#
loop_
_entity.id
_entity.type
_entity.pdbx_description
1 polymer ?
#
loop_
_entity_poly.entity_id
_entity_poly.type
_entity_poly.pdbx_seq_one_letter_code
_entity_poly.pdbx_strand_id
1 'polypeptide(L)'
;MKKLLSLAFIGSFLLGIGLSIKKEEKLKSAFDVEIGAVNYFNADAVLKEFKRAEISNRHDKVIDVAINSGGGSVHLGLEFIEEMKSLKDKGYKFNCYVRNAYSMGFIILQYCDHRVGSSNSTYMHHLVQIGYGRPERTEKNKKLFKSLDFFDNLVLEEIAKKMKVDPKKFFEIYKDDKWWGAKDALKANIIDEIKSFSLFKREVKYKLIPFWRRF
;
A
#
# COMPACT_ATOMS: atom_id res chain seq x y z
N MET A 1 -20.48 -0.33 31.28
CA MET A 1 -21.53 0.39 31.97
C MET A 1 -21.33 1.91 32.05
N LYS A 2 -20.16 2.46 32.45
CA LYS A 2 -19.94 3.93 32.55
C LYS A 2 -20.16 4.73 31.25
N LYS A 3 -19.85 4.18 30.08
CA LYS A 3 -20.08 4.88 28.79
C LYS A 3 -21.56 4.94 28.36
N LEU A 4 -22.41 4.00 28.77
CA LEU A 4 -23.83 4.01 28.46
C LEU A 4 -24.58 5.02 29.34
N LEU A 5 -24.20 5.15 30.60
CA LEU A 5 -24.78 6.13 31.52
C LEU A 5 -24.48 7.59 31.12
N SER A 6 -23.27 7.88 30.60
CA SER A 6 -22.94 9.21 30.12
C SER A 6 -23.72 9.63 28.87
N LEU A 7 -24.00 8.69 27.95
CA LEU A 7 -24.80 8.95 26.75
C LEU A 7 -26.29 9.18 27.07
N ALA A 8 -26.83 8.49 28.08
CA ALA A 8 -28.22 8.70 28.54
C ALA A 8 -28.39 10.08 29.19
N PHE A 9 -27.43 10.54 29.98
CA PHE A 9 -27.49 11.87 30.64
C PHE A 9 -27.36 13.00 29.64
N ILE A 10 -26.49 12.88 28.64
CA ILE A 10 -26.36 13.84 27.53
C ILE A 10 -27.63 13.84 26.68
N GLY A 11 -28.26 12.69 26.45
CA GLY A 11 -29.50 12.56 25.70
C GLY A 11 -30.66 13.34 26.35
N SER A 12 -30.81 13.28 27.68
CA SER A 12 -31.85 13.99 28.42
C SER A 12 -31.65 15.51 28.39
N PHE A 13 -30.42 16.00 28.47
CA PHE A 13 -30.10 17.42 28.37
C PHE A 13 -30.37 17.97 26.95
N LEU A 14 -30.03 17.19 25.92
CA LEU A 14 -30.22 17.57 24.52
C LEU A 14 -31.71 17.63 24.11
N LEU A 15 -32.57 16.81 24.71
CA LEU A 15 -34.02 16.87 24.52
C LEU A 15 -34.61 18.20 25.02
N GLY A 16 -34.07 18.72 26.14
CA GLY A 16 -34.49 20.03 26.69
C GLY A 16 -34.16 21.21 25.78
N ILE A 17 -33.20 21.10 24.88
CA ILE A 17 -32.82 22.16 23.92
C ILE A 17 -33.23 21.84 22.47
N GLY A 18 -34.13 20.85 22.27
CA GLY A 18 -34.67 20.47 20.97
C GLY A 18 -33.64 19.83 20.01
N LEU A 19 -32.56 19.23 20.54
CA LEU A 19 -31.54 18.52 19.79
C LEU A 19 -31.58 17.02 20.06
N SER A 20 -31.19 16.24 19.08
CA SER A 20 -31.01 14.77 19.20
C SER A 20 -29.68 14.35 18.63
N ILE A 21 -29.19 13.18 19.06
CA ILE A 21 -27.95 12.57 18.54
C ILE A 21 -28.35 11.60 17.44
N LYS A 22 -27.83 11.81 16.23
CA LYS A 22 -27.90 10.86 15.13
C LYS A 22 -26.58 10.09 15.05
N LYS A 23 -26.67 8.75 15.14
CA LYS A 23 -25.56 7.86 14.91
C LYS A 23 -25.45 7.59 13.41
N GLU A 24 -24.31 7.88 12.81
CA GLU A 24 -23.99 7.53 11.42
C GLU A 24 -22.85 6.50 11.44
N GLU A 25 -23.09 5.37 10.79
CA GLU A 25 -22.07 4.33 10.61
C GLU A 25 -21.66 4.28 9.13
N LYS A 26 -20.36 4.30 8.88
CA LYS A 26 -19.80 4.14 7.53
C LYS A 26 -18.67 3.12 7.56
N LEU A 27 -18.56 2.34 6.49
CA LEU A 27 -17.34 1.58 6.22
C LEU A 27 -16.32 2.52 5.62
N LYS A 28 -15.11 2.48 6.16
CA LYS A 28 -13.96 3.24 5.68
C LYS A 28 -12.80 2.27 5.46
N SER A 29 -11.89 2.59 4.55
CA SER A 29 -10.63 1.86 4.45
C SER A 29 -9.97 1.72 5.83
N ALA A 30 -9.38 0.56 6.09
CA ALA A 30 -8.57 0.34 7.29
C ALA A 30 -7.16 0.95 7.15
N PHE A 31 -6.79 1.38 5.93
CA PHE A 31 -5.46 1.84 5.57
C PHE A 31 -5.45 3.33 5.24
N ASP A 32 -4.28 3.93 5.36
CA ASP A 32 -4.04 5.34 5.06
C ASP A 32 -3.86 5.57 3.56
N VAL A 33 -3.23 4.60 2.88
CA VAL A 33 -2.94 4.62 1.44
C VAL A 33 -3.34 3.29 0.81
N GLU A 34 -3.92 3.33 -0.37
CA GLU A 34 -4.26 2.13 -1.15
C GLU A 34 -3.56 2.16 -2.51
N ILE A 35 -2.70 1.16 -2.78
CA ILE A 35 -1.98 1.03 -4.04
C ILE A 35 -2.61 -0.10 -4.87
N GLY A 36 -3.31 0.30 -5.93
CA GLY A 36 -3.87 -0.56 -6.96
C GLY A 36 -2.97 -0.62 -8.21
N ALA A 37 -3.57 -0.53 -9.40
CA ALA A 37 -2.83 -0.43 -10.64
C ALA A 37 -1.97 0.85 -10.69
N VAL A 38 -0.68 0.71 -11.05
CA VAL A 38 0.26 1.83 -11.12
C VAL A 38 0.14 2.47 -12.51
N ASN A 39 -0.79 3.41 -12.66
CA ASN A 39 -1.09 4.07 -13.92
C ASN A 39 -1.46 5.55 -13.71
N TYR A 40 -1.52 6.32 -14.79
CA TYR A 40 -1.80 7.76 -14.76
C TYR A 40 -3.17 8.12 -14.17
N PHE A 41 -4.16 7.23 -14.25
CA PHE A 41 -5.49 7.49 -13.69
C PHE A 41 -5.49 7.46 -12.15
N ASN A 42 -4.59 6.69 -11.54
CA ASN A 42 -4.54 6.48 -10.10
C ASN A 42 -3.39 7.23 -9.41
N ALA A 43 -2.34 7.63 -10.14
CA ALA A 43 -1.10 8.16 -9.55
C ALA A 43 -1.36 9.37 -8.66
N ASP A 44 -2.08 10.37 -9.15
CA ASP A 44 -2.40 11.57 -8.38
C ASP A 44 -3.19 11.28 -7.10
N ALA A 45 -4.10 10.30 -7.15
CA ALA A 45 -4.88 9.90 -5.99
C ALA A 45 -3.97 9.28 -4.90
N VAL A 46 -3.09 8.37 -5.30
CA VAL A 46 -2.13 7.71 -4.39
C VAL A 46 -1.18 8.73 -3.76
N LEU A 47 -0.61 9.65 -4.54
CA LEU A 47 0.28 10.71 -4.02
C LEU A 47 -0.45 11.63 -3.03
N LYS A 48 -1.71 11.97 -3.31
CA LYS A 48 -2.55 12.74 -2.38
C LYS A 48 -2.86 11.96 -1.10
N GLU A 49 -3.03 10.63 -1.19
CA GLU A 49 -3.21 9.79 0.00
C GLU A 49 -1.95 9.79 0.87
N PHE A 50 -0.75 9.65 0.31
CA PHE A 50 0.51 9.80 1.07
C PHE A 50 0.58 11.14 1.79
N LYS A 51 0.20 12.23 1.13
CA LYS A 51 0.21 13.57 1.74
C LYS A 51 -0.82 13.70 2.87
N ARG A 52 -2.00 13.12 2.71
CA ARG A 52 -3.01 13.08 3.79
C ARG A 52 -2.53 12.24 4.97
N ALA A 53 -1.89 11.08 4.69
CA ALA A 53 -1.33 10.21 5.72
C ALA A 53 -0.22 10.90 6.51
N GLU A 54 0.67 11.66 5.86
CA GLU A 54 1.68 12.49 6.52
C GLU A 54 1.04 13.45 7.55
N ILE A 55 -0.03 14.12 7.16
CA ILE A 55 -0.73 15.07 8.05
C ILE A 55 -1.45 14.35 9.19
N SER A 56 -2.11 13.23 8.89
CA SER A 56 -2.92 12.47 9.86
C SER A 56 -2.07 11.76 10.89
N ASN A 57 -0.94 11.19 10.48
CA ASN A 57 -0.11 10.30 11.29
C ASN A 57 1.16 10.98 11.82
N ARG A 58 1.15 12.30 11.93
CA ARG A 58 2.32 13.11 12.35
C ARG A 58 2.85 12.78 13.76
N HIS A 59 2.06 12.15 14.60
CA HIS A 59 2.42 11.85 16.00
C HIS A 59 3.11 10.49 16.13
N ASP A 60 2.55 9.44 15.57
CA ASP A 60 3.09 8.08 15.60
C ASP A 60 4.04 7.79 14.44
N LYS A 61 3.92 8.56 13.37
CA LYS A 61 4.74 8.45 12.16
C LYS A 61 4.70 7.05 11.53
N VAL A 62 3.56 6.40 11.60
CA VAL A 62 3.29 5.11 10.95
C VAL A 62 2.21 5.29 9.89
N ILE A 63 2.47 4.83 8.69
CA ILE A 63 1.55 4.85 7.55
C ILE A 63 1.22 3.41 7.17
N ASP A 64 -0.04 3.04 7.29
CA ASP A 64 -0.53 1.74 6.88
C ASP A 64 -0.97 1.78 5.40
N VAL A 65 -0.34 0.94 4.58
CA VAL A 65 -0.52 0.88 3.13
C VAL A 65 -1.12 -0.45 2.72
N ALA A 66 -2.25 -0.43 2.01
CA ALA A 66 -2.77 -1.62 1.35
C ALA A 66 -2.18 -1.75 -0.06
N ILE A 67 -1.67 -2.92 -0.41
CA ILE A 67 -1.18 -3.23 -1.76
C ILE A 67 -2.04 -4.36 -2.35
N ASN A 68 -2.76 -4.02 -3.43
CA ASN A 68 -3.49 -4.98 -4.27
C ASN A 68 -3.25 -4.60 -5.73
N SER A 69 -2.04 -4.86 -6.21
CA SER A 69 -1.52 -4.29 -7.44
C SER A 69 -1.04 -5.34 -8.43
N GLY A 70 -1.53 -5.24 -9.66
CA GLY A 70 -0.99 -5.96 -10.82
C GLY A 70 0.28 -5.34 -11.40
N GLY A 71 0.78 -4.26 -10.80
CA GLY A 71 1.92 -3.49 -11.33
C GLY A 71 1.50 -2.34 -12.22
N GLY A 72 2.35 -2.00 -13.19
CA GLY A 72 2.12 -0.93 -14.17
C GLY A 72 3.36 -0.11 -14.49
N SER A 73 3.20 1.20 -14.66
CA SER A 73 4.26 2.11 -15.08
C SER A 73 5.43 2.17 -14.10
N VAL A 74 6.64 1.90 -14.61
CA VAL A 74 7.89 2.02 -13.84
C VAL A 74 8.08 3.45 -13.33
N HIS A 75 7.87 4.47 -14.17
CA HIS A 75 8.05 5.86 -13.79
C HIS A 75 7.16 6.26 -12.62
N LEU A 76 5.86 5.97 -12.71
CA LEU A 76 4.91 6.30 -11.64
C LEU A 76 5.19 5.51 -10.35
N GLY A 77 5.62 4.26 -10.48
CA GLY A 77 6.02 3.48 -9.30
C GLY A 77 7.28 4.05 -8.63
N LEU A 78 8.22 4.57 -9.41
CA LEU A 78 9.39 5.29 -8.87
C LEU A 78 8.99 6.60 -8.18
N GLU A 79 7.99 7.33 -8.69
CA GLU A 79 7.43 8.51 -8.00
C GLU A 79 6.83 8.14 -6.63
N PHE A 80 6.09 7.04 -6.55
CA PHE A 80 5.58 6.55 -5.25
C PHE A 80 6.72 6.19 -4.30
N ILE A 81 7.76 5.54 -4.79
CA ILE A 81 8.94 5.18 -4.01
C ILE A 81 9.67 6.43 -3.51
N GLU A 82 9.83 7.45 -4.33
CA GLU A 82 10.47 8.71 -3.93
C GLU A 82 9.65 9.44 -2.85
N GLU A 83 8.31 9.45 -2.94
CA GLU A 83 7.47 9.99 -1.86
C GLU A 83 7.63 9.17 -0.56
N MET A 84 7.66 7.84 -0.65
CA MET A 84 7.92 6.98 0.51
C MET A 84 9.30 7.27 1.13
N LYS A 85 10.36 7.44 0.33
CA LYS A 85 11.70 7.81 0.81
C LYS A 85 11.69 9.18 1.50
N SER A 86 11.07 10.18 0.87
CA SER A 86 10.92 11.53 1.44
C SER A 86 10.23 11.49 2.81
N LEU A 87 9.19 10.67 2.96
CA LEU A 87 8.51 10.49 4.24
C LEU A 87 9.37 9.73 5.26
N LYS A 88 10.15 8.74 4.83
CA LYS A 88 11.12 8.04 5.70
C LYS A 88 12.19 8.99 6.24
N ASP A 89 12.69 9.91 5.44
CA ASP A 89 13.65 10.92 5.88
C ASP A 89 13.06 11.84 6.96
N LYS A 90 11.74 12.01 6.97
CA LYS A 90 10.98 12.68 8.05
C LYS A 90 10.68 11.78 9.25
N GLY A 91 11.14 10.52 9.23
CA GLY A 91 10.98 9.53 10.30
C GLY A 91 9.71 8.69 10.23
N TYR A 92 8.96 8.73 9.12
CA TYR A 92 7.81 7.86 8.92
C TYR A 92 8.22 6.41 8.62
N LYS A 93 7.41 5.46 9.03
CA LYS A 93 7.53 4.03 8.73
C LYS A 93 6.30 3.54 7.99
N PHE A 94 6.48 2.58 7.10
CA PHE A 94 5.43 2.01 6.27
C PHE A 94 5.17 0.56 6.64
N ASN A 95 3.96 0.26 7.14
CA ASN A 95 3.46 -1.10 7.24
C ASN A 95 2.62 -1.40 6.01
N CYS A 96 3.02 -2.39 5.22
CA CYS A 96 2.33 -2.74 3.99
C CYS A 96 1.59 -4.06 4.12
N TYR A 97 0.32 -4.03 3.80
CA TYR A 97 -0.62 -5.16 3.88
C TYR A 97 -0.99 -5.60 2.46
N VAL A 98 -0.62 -6.83 2.11
CA VAL A 98 -0.65 -7.30 0.72
C VAL A 98 -1.74 -8.32 0.48
N ARG A 99 -2.51 -8.11 -0.58
CA ARG A 99 -3.34 -9.15 -1.22
C ARG A 99 -2.63 -9.71 -2.44
N ASN A 100 -2.28 -8.86 -3.37
CA ASN A 100 -1.48 -9.17 -4.54
C ASN A 100 -0.43 -8.08 -4.73
N ALA A 101 0.80 -8.46 -5.04
CA ALA A 101 1.88 -7.54 -5.38
C ALA A 101 2.66 -8.09 -6.56
N TYR A 102 2.36 -7.59 -7.77
CA TYR A 102 2.96 -8.05 -9.02
C TYR A 102 3.75 -6.93 -9.68
N SER A 103 4.84 -7.28 -10.39
CA SER A 103 5.61 -6.35 -11.21
C SER A 103 6.00 -5.11 -10.40
N MET A 104 5.61 -3.90 -10.82
CA MET A 104 5.88 -2.66 -10.08
C MET A 104 5.29 -2.66 -8.66
N GLY A 105 4.16 -3.33 -8.43
CA GLY A 105 3.60 -3.51 -7.09
C GLY A 105 4.50 -4.35 -6.17
N PHE A 106 5.18 -5.35 -6.71
CA PHE A 106 6.21 -6.11 -5.99
C PHE A 106 7.41 -5.24 -5.61
N ILE A 107 7.83 -4.37 -6.51
CA ILE A 107 8.96 -3.44 -6.28
C ILE A 107 8.60 -2.46 -5.16
N ILE A 108 7.44 -1.81 -5.23
CA ILE A 108 6.96 -0.87 -4.19
C ILE A 108 6.90 -1.55 -2.82
N LEU A 109 6.43 -2.79 -2.75
CA LEU A 109 6.39 -3.57 -1.51
C LEU A 109 7.75 -3.67 -0.83
N GLN A 110 8.85 -3.76 -1.59
CA GLN A 110 10.18 -3.89 -1.02
C GLN A 110 10.69 -2.60 -0.35
N TYR A 111 10.02 -1.47 -0.57
CA TYR A 111 10.31 -0.21 0.12
C TYR A 111 9.55 -0.05 1.45
N CYS A 112 8.67 -0.99 1.80
CA CYS A 112 7.98 -1.00 3.10
C CYS A 112 8.91 -1.45 4.23
N ASP A 113 8.68 -0.94 5.43
CA ASP A 113 9.46 -1.29 6.62
C ASP A 113 9.00 -2.63 7.19
N HIS A 114 7.70 -2.85 7.23
CA HIS A 114 7.08 -4.11 7.64
C HIS A 114 6.05 -4.56 6.58
N ARG A 115 6.18 -5.81 6.12
CA ARG A 115 5.43 -6.36 4.99
C ARG A 115 4.58 -7.54 5.45
N VAL A 116 3.26 -7.37 5.46
CA VAL A 116 2.30 -8.35 5.95
C VAL A 116 1.50 -8.92 4.79
N GLY A 117 1.57 -10.23 4.58
CA GLY A 117 0.70 -10.94 3.64
C GLY A 117 -0.44 -11.67 4.35
N SER A 118 -1.58 -11.86 3.69
CA SER A 118 -2.57 -12.83 4.13
C SER A 118 -2.20 -14.24 3.65
N SER A 119 -2.85 -15.28 4.16
CA SER A 119 -2.61 -16.67 3.73
C SER A 119 -2.83 -16.90 2.23
N ASN A 120 -3.66 -16.05 1.59
CA ASN A 120 -4.01 -16.13 0.17
C ASN A 120 -3.28 -15.07 -0.69
N SER A 121 -2.32 -14.34 -0.12
CA SER A 121 -1.56 -13.35 -0.88
C SER A 121 -0.66 -14.00 -1.90
N THR A 122 -0.53 -13.33 -3.04
CA THR A 122 0.30 -13.78 -4.14
C THR A 122 1.25 -12.66 -4.60
N TYR A 123 2.41 -13.07 -5.10
CA TYR A 123 3.49 -12.17 -5.45
C TYR A 123 4.08 -12.58 -6.79
N MET A 124 4.50 -11.60 -7.60
CA MET A 124 5.17 -11.88 -8.86
C MET A 124 6.21 -10.83 -9.18
N HIS A 125 7.39 -11.28 -9.59
CA HIS A 125 8.45 -10.47 -10.12
C HIS A 125 8.79 -10.89 -11.55
N HIS A 126 9.04 -9.91 -12.39
CA HIS A 126 9.65 -10.05 -13.72
C HIS A 126 10.51 -8.83 -14.03
N LEU A 127 11.43 -8.97 -14.97
CA LEU A 127 12.20 -7.83 -15.48
C LEU A 127 11.31 -6.86 -16.24
N VAL A 128 11.74 -5.60 -16.35
CA VAL A 128 11.00 -4.55 -17.05
C VAL A 128 10.63 -4.99 -18.48
N GLN A 129 9.36 -4.85 -18.82
CA GLN A 129 8.78 -5.23 -20.10
C GLN A 129 8.28 -4.00 -20.86
N ILE A 130 8.12 -4.14 -22.17
CA ILE A 130 7.48 -3.15 -23.05
C ILE A 130 6.24 -3.81 -23.66
N GLY A 131 5.07 -3.21 -23.43
CA GLY A 131 3.80 -3.84 -23.80
C GLY A 131 3.58 -5.14 -23.03
N TYR A 132 3.40 -6.25 -23.73
CA TYR A 132 3.10 -7.55 -23.14
C TYR A 132 4.31 -8.49 -23.01
N GLY A 133 5.52 -7.99 -23.19
CA GLY A 133 6.70 -8.83 -23.10
C GLY A 133 8.02 -8.08 -23.21
N ARG A 134 9.09 -8.85 -23.26
CA ARG A 134 10.44 -8.35 -23.48
C ARG A 134 10.88 -8.79 -24.87
N PRO A 135 11.31 -7.86 -25.76
CA PRO A 135 11.73 -8.22 -27.10
C PRO A 135 13.00 -9.07 -27.06
N GLU A 136 13.27 -9.82 -28.12
CA GLU A 136 14.51 -10.60 -28.26
C GLU A 136 15.74 -9.66 -28.26
N ARG A 137 16.83 -10.11 -27.62
CA ARG A 137 18.11 -9.41 -27.66
C ARG A 137 18.77 -9.57 -29.03
N THR A 138 18.67 -8.53 -29.86
CA THR A 138 19.30 -8.44 -31.18
C THR A 138 20.12 -7.16 -31.28
N GLU A 139 21.04 -7.07 -32.25
CA GLU A 139 21.79 -5.82 -32.50
C GLU A 139 20.85 -4.64 -32.83
N LYS A 140 19.73 -4.89 -33.52
CA LYS A 140 18.71 -3.89 -33.82
C LYS A 140 18.10 -3.28 -32.54
N ASN A 141 17.95 -4.09 -31.49
CA ASN A 141 17.31 -3.72 -30.22
C ASN A 141 18.30 -3.32 -29.12
N LYS A 142 19.60 -3.22 -29.42
CA LYS A 142 20.67 -2.99 -28.44
C LYS A 142 20.46 -1.73 -27.59
N LYS A 143 20.02 -0.62 -28.20
CA LYS A 143 19.73 0.62 -27.45
C LYS A 143 18.55 0.46 -26.49
N LEU A 144 17.51 -0.23 -26.94
CA LEU A 144 16.34 -0.53 -26.14
C LEU A 144 16.71 -1.38 -24.91
N PHE A 145 17.51 -2.42 -25.07
CA PHE A 145 17.98 -3.24 -23.96
C PHE A 145 18.83 -2.46 -22.95
N LYS A 146 19.65 -1.52 -23.40
CA LYS A 146 20.37 -0.64 -22.46
C LYS A 146 19.42 0.15 -21.55
N SER A 147 18.31 0.63 -22.10
CA SER A 147 17.29 1.34 -21.30
C SER A 147 16.55 0.41 -20.36
N LEU A 148 16.17 -0.79 -20.79
CA LEU A 148 15.52 -1.78 -19.94
C LEU A 148 16.43 -2.24 -18.80
N ASP A 149 17.68 -2.57 -19.13
CA ASP A 149 18.68 -2.98 -18.13
C ASP A 149 18.99 -1.84 -17.13
N PHE A 150 18.94 -0.58 -17.57
CA PHE A 150 19.06 0.58 -16.67
C PHE A 150 17.93 0.62 -15.65
N PHE A 151 16.68 0.46 -16.05
CA PHE A 151 15.55 0.44 -15.13
C PHE A 151 15.55 -0.79 -14.21
N ASP A 152 15.93 -1.97 -14.72
CA ASP A 152 16.10 -3.14 -13.90
C ASP A 152 17.16 -2.88 -12.80
N ASN A 153 18.30 -2.32 -13.15
CA ASN A 153 19.39 -2.06 -12.19
C ASN A 153 19.03 -0.99 -11.14
N LEU A 154 18.21 0.02 -11.48
CA LEU A 154 17.78 1.05 -10.52
C LEU A 154 17.10 0.47 -9.28
N VAL A 155 16.41 -0.65 -9.42
CA VAL A 155 15.58 -1.21 -8.35
C VAL A 155 16.15 -2.51 -7.78
N LEU A 156 16.98 -3.23 -8.54
CA LEU A 156 17.46 -4.56 -8.18
C LEU A 156 18.28 -4.61 -6.89
N GLU A 157 19.20 -3.66 -6.68
CA GLU A 157 20.06 -3.64 -5.50
C GLU A 157 19.24 -3.46 -4.21
N GLU A 158 18.28 -2.55 -4.21
CA GLU A 158 17.40 -2.28 -3.07
C GLU A 158 16.53 -3.51 -2.75
N ILE A 159 15.95 -4.12 -3.79
CA ILE A 159 15.13 -5.32 -3.64
C ILE A 159 15.95 -6.48 -3.10
N ALA A 160 17.12 -6.73 -3.68
CA ALA A 160 18.01 -7.79 -3.27
C ALA A 160 18.45 -7.63 -1.80
N LYS A 161 18.81 -6.40 -1.40
CA LYS A 161 19.14 -6.06 -0.02
C LYS A 161 17.97 -6.34 0.93
N LYS A 162 16.75 -5.93 0.57
CA LYS A 162 15.56 -6.14 1.39
C LYS A 162 15.19 -7.63 1.51
N MET A 163 15.38 -8.40 0.46
CA MET A 163 15.19 -9.85 0.44
C MET A 163 16.40 -10.63 1.02
N LYS A 164 17.47 -9.95 1.43
CA LYS A 164 18.72 -10.57 1.94
C LYS A 164 19.38 -11.52 0.94
N VAL A 165 19.33 -11.16 -0.34
CA VAL A 165 19.95 -11.92 -1.45
C VAL A 165 21.06 -11.07 -2.05
N ASP A 166 22.16 -11.70 -2.44
CA ASP A 166 23.23 -11.03 -3.20
C ASP A 166 22.66 -10.47 -4.52
N PRO A 167 22.92 -9.19 -4.91
CA PRO A 167 22.34 -8.59 -6.11
C PRO A 167 22.65 -9.36 -7.39
N LYS A 168 23.84 -9.92 -7.54
CA LYS A 168 24.21 -10.70 -8.71
C LYS A 168 23.43 -12.02 -8.78
N LYS A 169 23.29 -12.69 -7.62
CA LYS A 169 22.46 -13.90 -7.52
C LYS A 169 20.98 -13.57 -7.71
N PHE A 170 20.53 -12.40 -7.23
CA PHE A 170 19.15 -11.96 -7.44
C PHE A 170 18.83 -11.91 -8.93
N PHE A 171 19.64 -11.25 -9.75
CA PHE A 171 19.42 -11.17 -11.20
C PHE A 171 19.34 -12.56 -11.85
N GLU A 172 20.27 -13.46 -11.52
CA GLU A 172 20.27 -14.83 -12.08
C GLU A 172 19.04 -15.65 -11.68
N ILE A 173 18.56 -15.48 -10.44
CA ILE A 173 17.39 -16.22 -9.94
C ILE A 173 16.07 -15.65 -10.50
N TYR A 174 16.00 -14.33 -10.70
CA TYR A 174 14.76 -13.60 -10.97
C TYR A 174 14.70 -12.98 -12.39
N LYS A 175 15.58 -13.37 -13.30
CA LYS A 175 15.55 -12.96 -14.71
C LYS A 175 14.31 -13.46 -15.46
N ASP A 176 13.73 -14.57 -15.01
CA ASP A 176 12.49 -15.12 -15.52
C ASP A 176 11.31 -14.75 -14.61
N ASP A 177 10.10 -14.81 -15.14
CA ASP A 177 8.88 -14.55 -14.37
C ASP A 177 8.78 -15.50 -13.19
N LYS A 178 8.71 -14.96 -11.99
CA LYS A 178 8.70 -15.73 -10.75
C LYS A 178 7.46 -15.42 -9.91
N TRP A 179 6.80 -16.49 -9.45
CA TRP A 179 5.57 -16.41 -8.67
C TRP A 179 5.73 -17.05 -7.30
N TRP A 180 5.09 -16.46 -6.28
CA TRP A 180 5.09 -16.98 -4.91
C TRP A 180 3.70 -16.89 -4.30
N GLY A 181 3.31 -17.92 -3.55
CA GLY A 181 2.27 -17.84 -2.54
C GLY A 181 2.84 -17.29 -1.22
N ALA A 182 1.97 -17.01 -0.26
CA ALA A 182 2.36 -16.38 1.00
C ALA A 182 3.48 -17.10 1.76
N LYS A 183 3.42 -18.44 1.85
CA LYS A 183 4.45 -19.24 2.57
C LYS A 183 5.82 -19.16 1.93
N ASP A 184 5.89 -19.21 0.60
CA ASP A 184 7.15 -19.14 -0.11
C ASP A 184 7.69 -17.70 -0.17
N ALA A 185 6.80 -16.71 -0.23
CA ALA A 185 7.16 -15.30 -0.10
C ALA A 185 7.79 -14.99 1.26
N LEU A 186 7.27 -15.57 2.35
CA LEU A 186 7.87 -15.44 3.68
C LEU A 186 9.27 -16.05 3.73
N LYS A 187 9.45 -17.27 3.20
CA LYS A 187 10.76 -17.96 3.13
C LYS A 187 11.77 -17.18 2.29
N ALA A 188 11.31 -16.53 1.23
CA ALA A 188 12.14 -15.73 0.32
C ALA A 188 12.38 -14.29 0.82
N ASN A 189 11.97 -13.93 2.03
CA ASN A 189 12.02 -12.58 2.58
C ASN A 189 11.34 -11.51 1.71
N ILE A 190 10.31 -11.90 0.95
CA ILE A 190 9.44 -10.97 0.20
C ILE A 190 8.49 -10.27 1.16
N ILE A 191 8.05 -10.99 2.20
CA ILE A 191 7.25 -10.47 3.31
C ILE A 191 7.88 -10.86 4.65
N ASP A 192 7.46 -10.18 5.70
CA ASP A 192 7.98 -10.36 7.06
C ASP A 192 7.01 -11.15 7.95
N GLU A 193 5.70 -11.15 7.62
CA GLU A 193 4.66 -11.81 8.42
C GLU A 193 3.50 -12.32 7.54
N ILE A 194 2.87 -13.43 7.96
CA ILE A 194 1.59 -13.90 7.42
C ILE A 194 0.53 -13.72 8.51
N LYS A 195 -0.45 -12.84 8.25
CA LYS A 195 -1.49 -12.50 9.20
C LYS A 195 -2.80 -12.14 8.52
N SER A 196 -3.92 -12.50 9.10
CA SER A 196 -5.23 -12.02 8.64
C SER A 196 -5.41 -10.55 8.99
N PHE A 197 -5.94 -9.77 8.06
CA PHE A 197 -6.28 -8.36 8.26
C PHE A 197 -7.59 -8.00 7.56
N SER A 198 -8.27 -6.98 8.09
CA SER A 198 -9.50 -6.45 7.50
C SER A 198 -9.19 -5.27 6.57
N LEU A 199 -9.85 -5.22 5.42
CA LEU A 199 -9.71 -4.11 4.47
C LEU A 199 -10.50 -2.86 4.90
N PHE A 200 -11.52 -3.05 5.75
CA PHE A 200 -12.41 -1.99 6.16
C PHE A 200 -12.54 -1.95 7.67
N LYS A 201 -12.64 -0.74 8.20
CA LYS A 201 -13.00 -0.46 9.59
C LYS A 201 -14.35 0.26 9.64
N ARG A 202 -15.12 0.02 10.72
CA ARG A 202 -16.36 0.74 10.97
C ARG A 202 -16.02 2.09 11.61
N GLU A 203 -16.38 3.17 10.92
CA GLU A 203 -16.34 4.51 11.48
C GLU A 203 -17.73 4.88 12.00
N VAL A 204 -17.83 5.28 13.26
CA VAL A 204 -19.06 5.72 13.89
C VAL A 204 -18.93 7.21 14.21
N LYS A 205 -19.80 8.01 13.62
CA LYS A 205 -19.89 9.45 13.90
C LYS A 205 -21.23 9.75 14.55
N TYR A 206 -21.20 10.62 15.55
CA TYR A 206 -22.39 11.14 16.20
C TYR A 206 -22.56 12.60 15.80
N LYS A 207 -23.72 12.93 15.22
CA LYS A 207 -24.09 14.31 14.86
C LYS A 207 -25.22 14.80 15.73
N LEU A 208 -25.12 16.02 16.21
CA LEU A 208 -26.24 16.74 16.77
C LEU A 208 -27.14 17.23 15.64
N ILE A 209 -28.40 16.83 15.68
CA ILE A 209 -29.41 17.26 14.73
C ILE A 209 -30.63 17.84 15.47
N PRO A 210 -31.36 18.80 14.89
CA PRO A 210 -32.62 19.24 15.44
C PRO A 210 -33.58 18.06 15.57
N PHE A 211 -34.36 18.01 16.67
CA PHE A 211 -35.28 16.91 16.96
C PHE A 211 -36.25 16.62 15.84
N TRP A 212 -36.77 17.66 15.16
CA TRP A 212 -37.69 17.55 14.05
C TRP A 212 -37.12 16.97 12.73
N ARG A 213 -35.77 16.78 12.66
CA ARG A 213 -35.10 16.09 11.52
C ARG A 213 -34.92 14.59 11.74
N ARG A 214 -35.53 14.01 12.77
CA ARG A 214 -35.41 12.61 13.11
C ARG A 214 -36.33 11.68 12.33
N PHE A 215 -37.32 12.26 11.66
CA PHE A 215 -38.37 11.58 10.89
C PHE A 215 -38.26 11.86 9.40
#